data_08e74e6f98d303a4ac5007713e2155da
#
_entry.id   08e74e6f98d303a4ac5007713e2155da
#
_cell.length_a   1.000
_cell.length_b   1.000
_cell.length_c   1.000
_cell.angle_alpha   90.00
_cell.angle_beta   90.00
_cell.angle_gamma   90.00
#
_symmetry.space_group_name_H-M   'P 1'
#
loop_
_entity.id
_entity.type
_entity.pdbx_description
1 polymer ?
#
loop_
_entity_poly.entity_id
_entity_poly.type
_entity_poly.pdbx_seq_one_letter_code
_entity_poly.pdbx_strand_id
1 'polypeptide(L)'
;MTASKQFRYHTVIKRILGDLLTPVSVYMKMRDLSPQSALMESSDYHGSENSKSFISAHPIASVSISHGIGMIKYPDGTSESHPITKEMGAAQLINRFLDAFTISGEKSEVCGLWGYTSFNAVRYFEDIPVKDETQSENDAPDVFYQLYKDTIIFDHFRNELVIMQLLPEGDEGDLAQLERVISNAPMIRPFDFHPVGECTSTLTDDQHRENIRKGIMHCMRGDVFQIVLSRRFKQRYEGDDFKLYRALRSINPSPYLFYFDFGGFRIFGSSPETHCRIEGKKVYIDPIAGTTRRTGNPETDWKNAEYLRNDPKENAEHVMLVDLARNDLSRNCHHVKVEFYKDMQFYSHVIHLVSRVSGQLEEGRDAIQAFIDTFPAGTLSGAPKVRAMQLISEYEPHCRGAYGGCVGFIGFNRSLNQAITIRTFVSRNGELWFQAGGGIVAKSNVEYELQEVNNKLGALRKAIEIAEEI
;
A
#
# COMPACT_ATOMS: atom_id res chain seq x y z
N MET A 1 -21.93 18.30 -24.78
CA MET A 1 -20.57 18.15 -24.24
C MET A 1 -20.46 19.14 -23.09
N THR A 2 -20.54 18.69 -21.84
CA THR A 2 -20.24 19.52 -20.68
C THR A 2 -18.77 19.93 -20.78
N ALA A 3 -18.49 21.23 -20.66
CA ALA A 3 -17.12 21.74 -20.66
C ALA A 3 -16.31 20.96 -19.58
N SER A 4 -15.15 20.44 -19.95
CA SER A 4 -14.28 19.76 -18.99
C SER A 4 -13.89 20.78 -17.92
N LYS A 5 -14.08 20.44 -16.63
CA LYS A 5 -13.65 21.28 -15.52
C LYS A 5 -12.15 21.48 -15.58
N GLN A 6 -11.70 22.69 -15.28
CA GLN A 6 -10.29 23.03 -15.24
C GLN A 6 -10.01 23.81 -13.95
N PHE A 7 -9.16 23.23 -13.11
CA PHE A 7 -8.68 23.83 -11.86
C PHE A 7 -7.21 24.18 -12.01
N ARG A 8 -6.88 25.45 -11.81
CA ARG A 8 -5.49 25.92 -11.79
C ARG A 8 -5.04 26.11 -10.37
N TYR A 9 -4.00 25.40 -9.99
CA TYR A 9 -3.43 25.39 -8.67
C TYR A 9 -1.93 25.65 -8.74
N HIS A 10 -1.38 26.17 -7.67
CA HIS A 10 0.06 26.31 -7.51
C HIS A 10 0.49 25.95 -6.11
N THR A 11 1.75 25.59 -5.97
CA THR A 11 2.36 25.30 -4.67
C THR A 11 3.05 26.52 -4.13
N VAL A 12 2.85 26.79 -2.84
CA VAL A 12 3.68 27.69 -2.05
C VAL A 12 4.44 26.86 -1.03
N ILE A 13 5.72 27.17 -0.84
CA ILE A 13 6.59 26.38 0.05
C ILE A 13 7.41 27.24 0.99
N LYS A 14 7.75 26.66 2.14
CA LYS A 14 8.76 27.18 3.07
C LYS A 14 9.68 26.04 3.49
N ARG A 15 10.99 26.29 3.45
CA ARG A 15 12.00 25.35 3.95
C ARG A 15 12.44 25.76 5.34
N ILE A 16 12.53 24.78 6.22
CA ILE A 16 13.12 24.93 7.56
C ILE A 16 14.04 23.75 7.85
N LEU A 17 14.88 23.89 8.87
CA LEU A 17 15.69 22.78 9.35
C LEU A 17 14.80 21.75 10.08
N GLY A 18 14.96 20.49 9.74
CA GLY A 18 14.12 19.39 10.24
C GLY A 18 14.74 18.54 11.37
N ASP A 19 15.88 18.97 11.91
CA ASP A 19 16.70 18.22 12.87
C ASP A 19 16.08 18.03 14.26
N LEU A 20 15.16 18.91 14.67
CA LEU A 20 14.47 18.86 15.96
C LEU A 20 13.06 18.23 15.89
N LEU A 21 12.64 17.79 14.72
CA LEU A 21 11.31 17.26 14.49
C LEU A 21 11.37 15.83 13.94
N THR A 22 10.35 15.05 14.23
CA THR A 22 10.16 13.73 13.63
C THR A 22 8.84 13.66 12.88
N PRO A 23 8.70 12.82 11.85
CA PRO A 23 7.43 12.67 11.14
C PRO A 23 6.27 12.33 12.08
N VAL A 24 6.49 11.44 13.05
CA VAL A 24 5.49 11.08 14.06
C VAL A 24 5.09 12.30 14.91
N SER A 25 6.06 13.09 15.40
CA SER A 25 5.75 14.26 16.22
C SER A 25 4.99 15.34 15.45
N VAL A 26 5.31 15.54 14.18
CA VAL A 26 4.60 16.48 13.31
C VAL A 26 3.21 15.96 12.97
N TYR A 27 3.07 14.67 12.65
CA TYR A 27 1.76 14.07 12.40
C TYR A 27 0.83 14.23 13.60
N MET A 28 1.31 13.97 14.81
CA MET A 28 0.54 14.16 16.05
C MET A 28 0.03 15.59 16.26
N LYS A 29 0.74 16.59 15.74
CA LYS A 29 0.31 18.00 15.79
C LYS A 29 -0.65 18.37 14.67
N MET A 30 -0.60 17.66 13.54
CA MET A 30 -1.40 17.96 12.34
C MET A 30 -2.70 17.18 12.25
N ARG A 31 -2.76 15.95 12.80
CA ARG A 31 -3.90 15.06 12.63
C ARG A 31 -5.23 15.63 13.11
N ASP A 32 -5.19 16.50 14.13
CA ASP A 32 -6.37 17.12 14.69
C ASP A 32 -6.80 18.40 13.95
N LEU A 33 -6.00 18.87 12.98
CA LEU A 33 -6.37 20.02 12.14
C LEU A 33 -7.43 19.64 11.09
N SER A 34 -7.54 18.36 10.77
CA SER A 34 -8.44 17.86 9.73
C SER A 34 -8.97 16.48 10.12
N PRO A 35 -10.25 16.18 9.82
CA PRO A 35 -10.83 14.86 10.08
C PRO A 35 -10.21 13.75 9.20
N GLN A 36 -9.41 14.12 8.24
CA GLN A 36 -8.74 13.21 7.31
C GLN A 36 -7.29 13.66 7.11
N SER A 37 -6.37 12.71 7.21
CA SER A 37 -4.95 12.98 7.14
C SER A 37 -4.17 11.73 6.71
N ALA A 38 -2.91 11.92 6.34
CA ALA A 38 -2.04 10.83 5.94
C ALA A 38 -0.61 11.05 6.47
N LEU A 39 0.02 9.97 6.88
CA LEU A 39 1.45 9.88 7.16
C LEU A 39 2.02 8.76 6.30
N MET A 40 3.05 9.07 5.52
CA MET A 40 3.85 8.09 4.78
C MET A 40 5.31 8.29 5.10
N GLU A 41 5.96 7.23 5.57
CA GLU A 41 7.38 7.24 5.92
C GLU A 41 8.12 6.15 5.13
N SER A 42 9.40 6.38 4.89
CA SER A 42 10.32 5.32 4.47
C SER A 42 11.35 5.08 5.57
N SER A 43 11.59 3.83 5.91
CA SER A 43 12.71 3.44 6.78
C SER A 43 13.92 2.96 5.99
N ASP A 44 13.87 2.99 4.66
CA ASP A 44 14.99 2.64 3.80
C ASP A 44 15.87 3.85 3.56
N TYR A 45 16.90 3.99 4.39
CA TYR A 45 17.89 5.07 4.33
C TYR A 45 19.10 4.74 3.43
N HIS A 46 19.05 3.66 2.64
CA HIS A 46 20.18 3.23 1.80
C HIS A 46 20.38 4.09 0.53
N GLY A 47 19.50 5.06 0.27
CA GLY A 47 19.64 6.00 -0.84
C GLY A 47 18.96 7.33 -0.59
N SER A 48 19.52 8.41 -1.13
CA SER A 48 18.95 9.76 -1.03
C SER A 48 17.53 9.88 -1.63
N GLU A 49 17.17 8.99 -2.56
CA GLU A 49 15.89 9.02 -3.27
C GLU A 49 14.72 8.51 -2.41
N ASN A 50 14.97 7.60 -1.47
CA ASN A 50 13.93 6.95 -0.65
C ASN A 50 13.87 7.47 0.79
N SER A 51 14.65 8.48 1.13
CA SER A 51 14.76 9.00 2.50
C SER A 51 13.78 10.13 2.80
N LYS A 52 12.55 10.05 2.29
CA LYS A 52 11.53 11.09 2.50
C LYS A 52 10.34 10.55 3.27
N SER A 53 9.76 11.42 4.11
CA SER A 53 8.45 11.17 4.72
C SER A 53 7.50 12.32 4.36
N PHE A 54 6.21 11.97 4.24
CA PHE A 54 5.15 12.91 3.86
C PHE A 54 4.06 12.88 4.91
N ILE A 55 3.59 14.06 5.32
CA ILE A 55 2.45 14.24 6.19
C ILE A 55 1.48 15.16 5.48
N SER A 56 0.24 14.72 5.30
CA SER A 56 -0.78 15.49 4.57
C SER A 56 -2.06 15.65 5.38
N ALA A 57 -2.68 16.81 5.26
CA ALA A 57 -3.94 17.16 5.91
C ALA A 57 -4.80 18.04 4.99
N HIS A 58 -6.07 18.22 5.34
CA HIS A 58 -7.05 19.01 4.59
C HIS A 58 -7.24 18.51 3.15
N PRO A 59 -7.90 17.37 2.93
CA PRO A 59 -8.24 16.93 1.59
C PRO A 59 -9.18 17.91 0.91
N ILE A 60 -8.83 18.33 -0.30
CA ILE A 60 -9.58 19.31 -1.12
C ILE A 60 -10.33 18.66 -2.27
N ALA A 61 -9.93 17.46 -2.66
CA ALA A 61 -10.58 16.72 -3.74
C ALA A 61 -10.33 15.21 -3.55
N SER A 62 -11.14 14.38 -4.20
CA SER A 62 -10.96 12.93 -4.11
C SER A 62 -11.52 12.20 -5.32
N VAL A 63 -11.01 11.00 -5.56
CA VAL A 63 -11.57 10.01 -6.47
C VAL A 63 -11.80 8.71 -5.72
N SER A 64 -12.99 8.11 -5.87
CA SER A 64 -13.32 6.84 -5.23
C SER A 64 -14.14 5.95 -6.15
N ILE A 65 -14.08 4.64 -5.90
CA ILE A 65 -14.97 3.65 -6.52
C ILE A 65 -15.54 2.78 -5.41
N SER A 66 -16.86 2.66 -5.38
CA SER A 66 -17.57 1.85 -4.41
C SER A 66 -18.82 1.27 -5.09
N HIS A 67 -19.05 -0.05 -4.95
CA HIS A 67 -20.20 -0.76 -5.51
C HIS A 67 -20.47 -0.47 -7.00
N GLY A 68 -19.39 -0.44 -7.79
CA GLY A 68 -19.49 -0.18 -9.24
C GLY A 68 -19.74 1.27 -9.63
N ILE A 69 -19.74 2.18 -8.68
CA ILE A 69 -19.90 3.62 -8.92
C ILE A 69 -18.61 4.34 -8.62
N GLY A 70 -18.04 4.99 -9.63
CA GLY A 70 -16.95 5.94 -9.50
C GLY A 70 -17.47 7.33 -9.13
N MET A 71 -16.83 7.98 -8.18
CA MET A 71 -17.16 9.34 -7.74
C MET A 71 -15.91 10.20 -7.76
N ILE A 72 -16.03 11.39 -8.34
CA ILE A 72 -15.03 12.46 -8.24
C ILE A 72 -15.64 13.61 -7.44
N LYS A 73 -14.92 14.05 -6.40
CA LYS A 73 -15.24 15.29 -5.66
C LYS A 73 -14.18 16.33 -5.96
N TYR A 74 -14.62 17.49 -6.39
CA TYR A 74 -13.76 18.60 -6.79
C TYR A 74 -13.61 19.66 -5.69
N PRO A 75 -12.58 20.54 -5.75
CA PRO A 75 -12.32 21.54 -4.73
C PRO A 75 -13.42 22.61 -4.64
N ASP A 76 -14.21 22.81 -5.68
CA ASP A 76 -15.34 23.73 -5.72
C ASP A 76 -16.61 23.20 -5.04
N GLY A 77 -16.51 22.02 -4.39
CA GLY A 77 -17.61 21.34 -3.73
C GLY A 77 -18.53 20.55 -4.66
N THR A 78 -18.30 20.61 -5.97
CA THR A 78 -19.06 19.80 -6.93
C THR A 78 -18.58 18.37 -6.98
N SER A 79 -19.43 17.46 -7.46
CA SER A 79 -19.09 16.05 -7.65
C SER A 79 -19.62 15.51 -8.97
N GLU A 80 -18.92 14.51 -9.49
CA GLU A 80 -19.34 13.69 -10.63
C GLU A 80 -19.47 12.24 -10.20
N SER A 81 -20.49 11.56 -10.72
CA SER A 81 -20.73 10.12 -10.48
C SER A 81 -20.81 9.39 -11.81
N HIS A 82 -20.09 8.30 -11.94
CA HIS A 82 -20.01 7.49 -13.16
C HIS A 82 -20.14 6.01 -12.81
N PRO A 83 -21.06 5.26 -13.46
CA PRO A 83 -20.98 3.81 -13.41
C PRO A 83 -19.65 3.32 -13.98
N ILE A 84 -19.03 2.37 -13.32
CA ILE A 84 -17.80 1.75 -13.82
C ILE A 84 -18.18 0.73 -14.90
N THR A 85 -17.71 0.99 -16.11
CA THR A 85 -17.96 0.19 -17.31
C THR A 85 -16.66 -0.07 -18.06
N LYS A 86 -16.71 -0.76 -19.20
CA LYS A 86 -15.53 -0.92 -20.07
C LYS A 86 -15.03 0.40 -20.66
N GLU A 87 -15.93 1.36 -20.93
CA GLU A 87 -15.60 2.68 -21.47
C GLU A 87 -15.16 3.67 -20.38
N MET A 88 -15.72 3.55 -19.18
CA MET A 88 -15.39 4.36 -18.01
C MET A 88 -14.91 3.44 -16.88
N GLY A 89 -13.72 2.88 -17.06
CA GLY A 89 -13.05 2.08 -16.03
C GLY A 89 -12.33 2.93 -14.98
N ALA A 90 -11.66 2.27 -14.07
CA ALA A 90 -10.92 2.95 -13.00
C ALA A 90 -9.80 3.86 -13.54
N ALA A 91 -9.06 3.43 -14.57
CA ALA A 91 -8.03 4.25 -15.20
C ALA A 91 -8.61 5.54 -15.78
N GLN A 92 -9.70 5.43 -16.53
CA GLN A 92 -10.37 6.57 -17.14
C GLN A 92 -10.91 7.55 -16.09
N LEU A 93 -11.44 7.03 -14.97
CA LEU A 93 -11.92 7.86 -13.86
C LEU A 93 -10.78 8.63 -13.20
N ILE A 94 -9.66 7.96 -12.89
CA ILE A 94 -8.47 8.58 -12.28
C ILE A 94 -7.88 9.61 -13.26
N ASN A 95 -7.73 9.28 -14.55
CA ASN A 95 -7.21 10.20 -15.55
C ASN A 95 -8.11 11.43 -15.72
N ARG A 96 -9.43 11.23 -15.72
CA ARG A 96 -10.41 12.33 -15.78
C ARG A 96 -10.21 13.31 -14.62
N PHE A 97 -9.97 12.79 -13.42
CA PHE A 97 -9.62 13.63 -12.27
C PHE A 97 -8.29 14.37 -12.49
N LEU A 98 -7.23 13.66 -12.87
CA LEU A 98 -5.90 14.26 -13.06
C LEU A 98 -5.89 15.32 -14.17
N ASP A 99 -6.64 15.10 -15.26
CA ASP A 99 -6.76 16.03 -16.40
C ASP A 99 -7.53 17.31 -16.06
N ALA A 100 -8.32 17.28 -14.98
CA ALA A 100 -9.05 18.46 -14.52
C ALA A 100 -8.14 19.49 -13.82
N PHE A 101 -6.87 19.16 -13.53
CA PHE A 101 -5.97 20.04 -12.79
C PHE A 101 -4.74 20.41 -13.61
N THR A 102 -4.34 21.68 -13.47
CA THR A 102 -3.03 22.18 -13.88
C THR A 102 -2.30 22.67 -12.65
N ILE A 103 -1.18 22.03 -12.32
CA ILE A 103 -0.40 22.33 -11.11
C ILE A 103 0.92 22.96 -11.53
N SER A 104 1.26 24.08 -10.89
CA SER A 104 2.52 24.81 -11.10
C SER A 104 3.24 25.04 -9.76
N GLY A 105 4.43 25.59 -9.82
CA GLY A 105 5.22 25.96 -8.64
C GLY A 105 6.28 24.91 -8.28
N GLU A 106 7.06 25.25 -7.26
CA GLU A 106 8.13 24.41 -6.76
C GLU A 106 7.58 23.19 -6.00
N LYS A 107 8.19 22.02 -6.15
CA LYS A 107 7.72 20.75 -5.58
C LYS A 107 6.36 20.26 -6.12
N SER A 108 5.92 20.79 -7.27
CA SER A 108 4.69 20.32 -7.92
C SER A 108 4.73 18.81 -8.27
N GLU A 109 5.92 18.24 -8.41
CA GLU A 109 6.11 16.81 -8.70
C GLU A 109 5.64 15.87 -7.57
N VAL A 110 5.52 16.38 -6.33
CA VAL A 110 4.99 15.59 -5.20
C VAL A 110 3.51 15.85 -4.93
N CYS A 111 2.88 16.74 -5.73
CA CYS A 111 1.44 16.92 -5.70
C CYS A 111 0.75 15.78 -6.44
N GLY A 112 -0.28 15.23 -5.84
CA GLY A 112 -1.03 14.14 -6.44
C GLY A 112 -2.02 13.52 -5.47
N LEU A 113 -2.52 12.40 -5.87
CA LEU A 113 -3.48 11.58 -5.15
C LEU A 113 -2.76 10.62 -4.21
N TRP A 114 -3.14 10.62 -2.95
CA TRP A 114 -2.68 9.71 -1.91
C TRP A 114 -3.82 8.82 -1.44
N GLY A 115 -3.60 7.51 -1.37
CA GLY A 115 -4.67 6.60 -0.97
C GLY A 115 -4.36 5.15 -1.31
N TYR A 116 -5.42 4.39 -1.60
CA TYR A 116 -5.31 2.96 -1.80
C TYR A 116 -6.25 2.43 -2.89
N THR A 117 -5.88 1.26 -3.42
CA THR A 117 -6.73 0.38 -4.24
C THR A 117 -6.84 -0.95 -3.51
N SER A 118 -8.05 -1.36 -3.11
CA SER A 118 -8.29 -2.63 -2.44
C SER A 118 -8.12 -3.81 -3.38
N PHE A 119 -7.87 -5.01 -2.84
CA PHE A 119 -7.88 -6.23 -3.64
C PHE A 119 -9.22 -6.43 -4.37
N ASN A 120 -10.32 -6.01 -3.77
CA ASN A 120 -11.65 -6.14 -4.34
C ASN A 120 -11.82 -5.40 -5.66
N ALA A 121 -10.99 -4.37 -5.92
CA ALA A 121 -11.02 -3.61 -7.18
C ALA A 121 -10.74 -4.48 -8.42
N VAL A 122 -10.21 -5.70 -8.26
CA VAL A 122 -10.00 -6.62 -9.38
C VAL A 122 -11.29 -6.88 -10.14
N ARG A 123 -12.47 -6.78 -9.50
CA ARG A 123 -13.79 -6.91 -10.14
C ARG A 123 -14.04 -5.89 -11.27
N TYR A 124 -13.30 -4.79 -11.25
CA TYR A 124 -13.38 -3.74 -12.27
C TYR A 124 -12.30 -3.89 -13.35
N PHE A 125 -11.33 -4.76 -13.13
CA PHE A 125 -10.16 -4.93 -13.99
C PHE A 125 -10.22 -6.24 -14.81
N GLU A 126 -10.78 -7.28 -14.21
CA GLU A 126 -10.87 -8.63 -14.78
C GLU A 126 -12.25 -9.23 -14.48
N ASP A 127 -12.67 -10.21 -15.28
CA ASP A 127 -13.92 -10.94 -15.05
C ASP A 127 -13.76 -11.97 -13.93
N ILE A 128 -13.80 -11.47 -12.70
CA ILE A 128 -13.62 -12.26 -11.48
C ILE A 128 -14.77 -11.97 -10.52
N PRO A 129 -15.48 -13.02 -10.06
CA PRO A 129 -16.49 -12.83 -9.03
C PRO A 129 -15.79 -12.50 -7.70
N VAL A 130 -16.04 -11.32 -7.17
CA VAL A 130 -15.60 -10.91 -5.84
C VAL A 130 -16.82 -10.86 -4.94
N LYS A 131 -16.76 -11.53 -3.79
CA LYS A 131 -17.82 -11.47 -2.78
C LYS A 131 -18.03 -10.03 -2.33
N ASP A 132 -19.28 -9.65 -2.20
CA ASP A 132 -19.64 -8.31 -1.79
C ASP A 132 -19.93 -8.29 -0.27
N GLU A 133 -19.41 -7.28 0.42
CA GLU A 133 -19.64 -7.06 1.84
C GLU A 133 -20.42 -5.75 2.08
N THR A 134 -21.32 -5.37 1.15
CA THR A 134 -22.10 -4.12 1.19
C THR A 134 -22.84 -3.86 2.47
N GLN A 135 -23.12 -4.88 3.26
CA GLN A 135 -23.80 -4.79 4.57
C GLN A 135 -22.88 -5.15 5.72
N SER A 136 -21.59 -5.39 5.44
CA SER A 136 -20.63 -5.73 6.50
C SER A 136 -20.08 -4.48 7.16
N GLU A 137 -19.54 -4.66 8.34
CA GLU A 137 -18.84 -3.61 9.09
C GLU A 137 -17.60 -3.05 8.35
N ASN A 138 -17.14 -3.75 7.30
CA ASN A 138 -15.98 -3.38 6.47
C ASN A 138 -16.36 -2.86 5.09
N ASP A 139 -17.44 -2.13 4.97
CA ASP A 139 -17.83 -1.52 3.71
C ASP A 139 -17.04 -0.21 3.44
N ALA A 140 -15.79 -0.37 3.02
CA ALA A 140 -14.93 0.72 2.58
C ALA A 140 -14.89 0.77 1.03
N PRO A 141 -14.62 1.93 0.42
CA PRO A 141 -14.45 2.02 -1.02
C PRO A 141 -13.39 1.03 -1.55
N ASP A 142 -13.62 0.47 -2.74
CA ASP A 142 -12.65 -0.40 -3.40
C ASP A 142 -11.42 0.38 -3.90
N VAL A 143 -11.62 1.65 -4.27
CA VAL A 143 -10.56 2.61 -4.62
C VAL A 143 -10.84 3.90 -3.89
N PHE A 144 -9.85 4.46 -3.21
CA PHE A 144 -10.00 5.76 -2.58
C PHE A 144 -8.67 6.51 -2.53
N TYR A 145 -8.63 7.63 -3.25
CA TYR A 145 -7.49 8.53 -3.30
C TYR A 145 -7.92 9.97 -3.05
N GLN A 146 -7.10 10.73 -2.33
CA GLN A 146 -7.37 12.10 -1.93
C GLN A 146 -6.23 13.04 -2.35
N LEU A 147 -6.59 14.27 -2.74
CA LEU A 147 -5.68 15.39 -2.97
C LEU A 147 -5.72 16.28 -1.74
N TYR A 148 -4.57 16.53 -1.15
CA TYR A 148 -4.44 17.32 0.07
C TYR A 148 -3.95 18.74 -0.22
N LYS A 149 -4.43 19.71 0.59
CA LYS A 149 -3.98 21.09 0.58
C LYS A 149 -2.61 21.23 1.25
N ASP A 150 -2.47 20.71 2.46
CA ASP A 150 -1.27 20.86 3.28
C ASP A 150 -0.42 19.61 3.22
N THR A 151 0.86 19.74 2.93
CA THR A 151 1.81 18.63 2.94
C THR A 151 3.13 19.08 3.57
N ILE A 152 3.61 18.29 4.53
CA ILE A 152 4.94 18.44 5.11
C ILE A 152 5.82 17.32 4.56
N ILE A 153 6.98 17.71 4.04
CA ILE A 153 7.93 16.76 3.44
C ILE A 153 9.21 16.79 4.29
N PHE A 154 9.55 15.65 4.85
CA PHE A 154 10.86 15.43 5.48
C PHE A 154 11.82 14.87 4.45
N ASP A 155 12.95 15.52 4.27
CA ASP A 155 14.12 14.96 3.60
C ASP A 155 15.14 14.55 4.67
N HIS A 156 15.14 13.27 5.01
CA HIS A 156 15.98 12.74 6.09
C HIS A 156 17.47 12.77 5.73
N PHE A 157 17.80 12.74 4.44
CA PHE A 157 19.18 12.82 3.99
C PHE A 157 19.77 14.22 4.17
N ARG A 158 18.95 15.26 3.92
CA ARG A 158 19.37 16.67 4.01
C ARG A 158 19.04 17.31 5.34
N ASN A 159 18.33 16.62 6.24
CA ASN A 159 17.73 17.19 7.45
C ASN A 159 16.88 18.45 7.14
N GLU A 160 16.21 18.45 6.00
CA GLU A 160 15.33 19.53 5.54
C GLU A 160 13.87 19.16 5.75
N LEU A 161 13.08 20.13 6.18
CA LEU A 161 11.64 20.03 6.24
C LEU A 161 11.04 21.09 5.31
N VAL A 162 10.20 20.65 4.38
CA VAL A 162 9.47 21.53 3.47
C VAL A 162 8.00 21.58 3.91
N ILE A 163 7.53 22.77 4.23
CA ILE A 163 6.12 23.08 4.47
C ILE A 163 5.54 23.50 3.13
N MET A 164 4.52 22.82 2.64
CA MET A 164 3.91 23.08 1.33
C MET A 164 2.40 23.22 1.45
N GLN A 165 1.84 24.19 0.75
CA GLN A 165 0.41 24.30 0.50
C GLN A 165 0.13 24.28 -1.00
N LEU A 166 -0.91 23.53 -1.39
CA LEU A 166 -1.47 23.50 -2.74
C LEU A 166 -2.72 24.40 -2.76
N LEU A 167 -2.67 25.48 -3.52
CA LEU A 167 -3.64 26.57 -3.47
C LEU A 167 -4.18 26.90 -4.87
N PRO A 168 -5.42 27.41 -4.99
CA PRO A 168 -5.89 28.00 -6.22
C PRO A 168 -4.92 29.09 -6.74
N GLU A 169 -4.83 29.25 -8.05
CA GLU A 169 -3.96 30.26 -8.66
C GLU A 169 -4.35 31.66 -8.15
N GLY A 170 -3.37 32.39 -7.61
CA GLY A 170 -3.55 33.72 -7.04
C GLY A 170 -3.71 33.79 -5.52
N ASP A 171 -3.87 32.64 -4.83
CA ASP A 171 -3.91 32.60 -3.37
C ASP A 171 -2.48 32.52 -2.80
N GLU A 172 -2.20 33.25 -1.72
CA GLU A 172 -0.88 33.28 -1.08
C GLU A 172 -0.73 32.23 0.03
N GLY A 173 -1.83 31.73 0.59
CA GLY A 173 -1.87 30.76 1.67
C GLY A 173 -1.40 31.31 3.03
N ASP A 174 -1.24 30.43 4.00
CA ASP A 174 -0.71 30.77 5.34
C ASP A 174 0.28 29.72 5.84
N LEU A 175 1.47 29.69 5.24
CA LEU A 175 2.57 28.83 5.68
C LEU A 175 3.05 29.16 7.09
N ALA A 176 2.90 30.41 7.53
CA ALA A 176 3.31 30.85 8.87
C ALA A 176 2.42 30.23 9.97
N GLN A 177 1.14 30.06 9.71
CA GLN A 177 0.24 29.36 10.62
C GLN A 177 0.62 27.89 10.73
N LEU A 178 0.83 27.22 9.60
CA LEU A 178 1.21 25.81 9.57
C LEU A 178 2.57 25.58 10.26
N GLU A 179 3.55 26.45 10.03
CA GLU A 179 4.84 26.42 10.73
C GLU A 179 4.68 26.57 12.25
N ARG A 180 3.82 27.48 12.70
CA ARG A 180 3.54 27.65 14.14
C ARG A 180 2.96 26.38 14.77
N VAL A 181 2.06 25.71 14.08
CA VAL A 181 1.51 24.41 14.55
C VAL A 181 2.62 23.38 14.67
N ILE A 182 3.46 23.26 13.66
CA ILE A 182 4.53 22.25 13.61
C ILE A 182 5.60 22.53 14.69
N SER A 183 6.03 23.79 14.81
CA SER A 183 7.17 24.15 15.65
C SER A 183 6.78 24.42 17.11
N ASN A 184 5.66 25.11 17.36
CA ASN A 184 5.32 25.66 18.67
C ASN A 184 4.15 24.98 19.38
N ALA A 185 3.33 24.19 18.69
CA ALA A 185 2.24 23.48 19.36
C ALA A 185 2.80 22.48 20.38
N PRO A 186 2.21 22.39 21.58
CA PRO A 186 2.61 21.40 22.56
C PRO A 186 2.46 20.00 21.98
N MET A 187 3.35 19.10 22.38
CA MET A 187 3.23 17.70 21.98
C MET A 187 1.97 17.11 22.62
N ILE A 188 1.01 16.74 21.79
CA ILE A 188 -0.17 16.01 22.23
C ILE A 188 0.26 14.58 22.49
N ARG A 189 0.03 14.06 23.68
CA ARG A 189 0.25 12.63 23.95
C ARG A 189 -0.85 11.83 23.27
N PRO A 190 -0.54 10.69 22.61
CA PRO A 190 -1.57 9.79 22.12
C PRO A 190 -2.41 9.31 23.29
N PHE A 191 -3.69 9.09 23.07
CA PHE A 191 -4.54 8.40 24.01
C PHE A 191 -4.05 6.97 24.20
N ASP A 192 -4.43 6.35 25.31
CA ASP A 192 -4.07 4.95 25.55
C ASP A 192 -4.75 4.05 24.51
N PHE A 193 -4.16 2.88 24.31
CA PHE A 193 -4.67 1.85 23.43
C PHE A 193 -4.82 0.56 24.24
N HIS A 194 -6.00 -0.05 24.20
CA HIS A 194 -6.28 -1.30 24.89
C HIS A 194 -7.01 -2.27 23.98
N PRO A 195 -6.47 -3.48 23.74
CA PRO A 195 -7.22 -4.54 23.09
C PRO A 195 -8.36 -5.03 24.00
N VAL A 196 -9.52 -5.27 23.44
CA VAL A 196 -10.72 -5.69 24.17
C VAL A 196 -11.15 -7.07 23.70
N GLY A 197 -11.26 -8.02 24.63
CA GLY A 197 -11.63 -9.39 24.33
C GLY A 197 -10.57 -10.18 23.59
N GLU A 198 -10.96 -11.33 23.07
CA GLU A 198 -10.06 -12.24 22.35
C GLU A 198 -9.94 -11.86 20.88
N CYS A 199 -8.76 -12.09 20.31
CA CYS A 199 -8.54 -12.02 18.87
C CYS A 199 -9.20 -13.22 18.20
N THR A 200 -10.11 -12.96 17.28
CA THR A 200 -10.87 -14.00 16.55
C THR A 200 -10.39 -14.12 15.10
N SER A 201 -10.53 -15.33 14.55
CA SER A 201 -10.26 -15.59 13.13
C SER A 201 -11.56 -15.92 12.40
N THR A 202 -11.64 -15.48 11.15
CA THR A 202 -12.78 -15.80 10.27
C THR A 202 -12.79 -17.25 9.77
N LEU A 203 -11.67 -17.95 9.90
CA LEU A 203 -11.49 -19.37 9.63
C LEU A 203 -10.80 -20.04 10.82
N THR A 204 -11.25 -21.21 11.21
CA THR A 204 -10.50 -22.07 12.15
C THR A 204 -9.23 -22.60 11.47
N ASP A 205 -8.29 -23.12 12.25
CA ASP A 205 -7.09 -23.75 11.72
C ASP A 205 -7.43 -24.92 10.80
N ASP A 206 -8.43 -25.75 11.17
CA ASP A 206 -8.86 -26.88 10.35
C ASP A 206 -9.50 -26.45 9.02
N GLN A 207 -10.31 -25.40 9.04
CA GLN A 207 -10.86 -24.82 7.81
C GLN A 207 -9.75 -24.26 6.90
N HIS A 208 -8.74 -23.63 7.48
CA HIS A 208 -7.60 -23.12 6.68
C HIS A 208 -6.72 -24.26 6.15
N ARG A 209 -6.48 -25.34 6.94
CA ARG A 209 -5.82 -26.57 6.46
C ARG A 209 -6.56 -27.15 5.26
N GLU A 210 -7.89 -27.19 5.31
CA GLU A 210 -8.69 -27.69 4.19
C GLU A 210 -8.53 -26.80 2.95
N ASN A 211 -8.51 -25.48 3.11
CA ASN A 211 -8.25 -24.58 2.00
C ASN A 211 -6.83 -24.78 1.43
N ILE A 212 -5.82 -25.02 2.26
CA ILE A 212 -4.46 -25.34 1.80
C ILE A 212 -4.47 -26.65 0.98
N ARG A 213 -5.16 -27.71 1.44
CA ARG A 213 -5.29 -28.97 0.68
C ARG A 213 -5.93 -28.77 -0.69
N LYS A 214 -6.98 -27.94 -0.75
CA LYS A 214 -7.61 -27.56 -2.03
C LYS A 214 -6.64 -26.81 -2.93
N GLY A 215 -5.86 -25.88 -2.39
CA GLY A 215 -4.82 -25.18 -3.12
C GLY A 215 -3.78 -26.13 -3.72
N ILE A 216 -3.27 -27.07 -2.92
CA ILE A 216 -2.34 -28.13 -3.37
C ILE A 216 -2.97 -28.94 -4.50
N MET A 217 -4.23 -29.34 -4.34
CA MET A 217 -4.96 -30.12 -5.37
C MET A 217 -5.03 -29.36 -6.70
N HIS A 218 -5.34 -28.06 -6.69
CA HIS A 218 -5.36 -27.24 -7.91
C HIS A 218 -3.97 -27.09 -8.55
N CYS A 219 -2.92 -26.99 -7.74
CA CYS A 219 -1.55 -27.01 -8.25
C CYS A 219 -1.19 -28.36 -8.89
N MET A 220 -1.59 -29.48 -8.27
CA MET A 220 -1.34 -30.83 -8.81
C MET A 220 -2.12 -31.11 -10.10
N ARG A 221 -3.32 -30.53 -10.25
CA ARG A 221 -4.13 -30.63 -11.48
C ARG A 221 -3.63 -29.75 -12.62
N GLY A 222 -2.73 -28.80 -12.32
CA GLY A 222 -2.24 -27.83 -13.29
C GLY A 222 -3.17 -26.64 -13.55
N ASP A 223 -4.16 -26.40 -12.67
CA ASP A 223 -5.03 -25.22 -12.74
C ASP A 223 -4.25 -23.95 -12.43
N VAL A 224 -3.30 -24.03 -11.50
CA VAL A 224 -2.37 -22.95 -11.10
C VAL A 224 -0.99 -23.56 -10.79
N PHE A 225 0.06 -22.76 -10.93
CA PHE A 225 1.40 -23.11 -10.43
C PHE A 225 1.54 -22.80 -8.95
N GLN A 226 0.92 -21.68 -8.55
CA GLN A 226 0.87 -21.20 -7.17
C GLN A 226 -0.47 -20.50 -6.92
N ILE A 227 -0.97 -20.61 -5.69
CA ILE A 227 -2.10 -19.84 -5.18
C ILE A 227 -1.78 -19.33 -3.79
N VAL A 228 -2.15 -18.09 -3.48
CA VAL A 228 -2.01 -17.49 -2.15
C VAL A 228 -3.37 -17.47 -1.47
N LEU A 229 -3.55 -18.31 -0.44
CA LEU A 229 -4.76 -18.32 0.39
C LEU A 229 -4.48 -17.69 1.75
N SER A 230 -5.44 -16.92 2.24
CA SER A 230 -5.27 -16.08 3.43
C SER A 230 -6.35 -16.28 4.48
N ARG A 231 -6.05 -15.79 5.69
CA ARG A 231 -6.98 -15.72 6.83
C ARG A 231 -7.04 -14.31 7.37
N ARG A 232 -8.25 -13.87 7.70
CA ARG A 232 -8.50 -12.60 8.38
C ARG A 232 -8.68 -12.82 9.87
N PHE A 233 -8.13 -11.89 10.65
CA PHE A 233 -8.28 -11.81 12.08
C PHE A 233 -8.93 -10.48 12.45
N LYS A 234 -9.65 -10.50 13.56
CA LYS A 234 -10.35 -9.36 14.13
C LYS A 234 -9.97 -9.19 15.59
N GLN A 235 -9.76 -7.95 16.00
CA GLN A 235 -9.49 -7.57 17.39
C GLN A 235 -10.26 -6.29 17.70
N ARG A 236 -11.13 -6.33 18.68
CA ARG A 236 -11.72 -5.10 19.23
C ARG A 236 -10.70 -4.35 20.06
N TYR A 237 -10.81 -3.02 20.07
CA TYR A 237 -9.94 -2.16 20.85
C TYR A 237 -10.68 -0.91 21.30
N GLU A 238 -10.13 -0.24 22.31
CA GLU A 238 -10.48 1.09 22.78
C GLU A 238 -9.26 1.99 22.75
N GLY A 239 -9.46 3.29 22.52
CA GLY A 239 -8.39 4.29 22.51
C GLY A 239 -7.88 4.65 21.12
N ASP A 240 -6.57 4.91 21.03
CA ASP A 240 -5.92 5.50 19.84
C ASP A 240 -5.12 4.47 19.05
N ASP A 241 -5.61 4.08 17.89
CA ASP A 241 -4.94 3.13 16.99
C ASP A 241 -3.64 3.68 16.36
N PHE A 242 -3.39 4.98 16.45
CA PHE A 242 -2.08 5.53 16.08
C PHE A 242 -0.96 5.04 17.01
N LYS A 243 -1.28 4.72 18.24
CA LYS A 243 -0.36 4.07 19.18
C LYS A 243 0.05 2.68 18.68
N LEU A 244 -0.91 1.92 18.11
CA LEU A 244 -0.64 0.65 17.45
C LEU A 244 0.24 0.80 16.20
N TYR A 245 0.02 1.82 15.37
CA TYR A 245 0.90 2.12 14.26
C TYR A 245 2.35 2.36 14.73
N ARG A 246 2.55 3.13 15.80
CA ARG A 246 3.88 3.39 16.38
C ARG A 246 4.54 2.10 16.89
N ALA A 247 3.78 1.22 17.54
CA ALA A 247 4.25 -0.10 17.95
C ALA A 247 4.69 -0.94 16.74
N LEU A 248 3.84 -1.05 15.71
CA LEU A 248 4.17 -1.79 14.49
C LEU A 248 5.43 -1.23 13.81
N ARG A 249 5.52 0.09 13.68
CA ARG A 249 6.68 0.80 13.13
C ARG A 249 7.99 0.45 13.86
N SER A 250 7.93 0.29 15.16
CA SER A 250 9.12 0.02 15.99
C SER A 250 9.66 -1.41 15.83
N ILE A 251 8.77 -2.38 15.64
CA ILE A 251 9.15 -3.81 15.57
C ILE A 251 9.29 -4.34 14.15
N ASN A 252 8.73 -3.64 13.18
CA ASN A 252 8.74 -4.05 11.78
C ASN A 252 9.00 -2.85 10.85
N PRO A 253 10.15 -2.17 10.96
CA PRO A 253 10.49 -1.10 10.04
C PRO A 253 10.60 -1.65 8.61
N SER A 254 9.99 -0.96 7.66
CA SER A 254 9.90 -1.37 6.25
C SER A 254 10.02 -0.15 5.34
N PRO A 255 10.35 -0.32 4.06
CA PRO A 255 10.44 0.78 3.10
C PRO A 255 9.17 1.62 2.99
N TYR A 256 8.00 1.02 3.24
CA TYR A 256 6.71 1.69 3.20
C TYR A 256 6.00 1.59 4.54
N LEU A 257 6.08 2.62 5.34
CA LEU A 257 5.32 2.82 6.56
C LEU A 257 4.21 3.83 6.26
N PHE A 258 2.99 3.53 6.63
CA PHE A 258 1.86 4.40 6.30
C PHE A 258 0.75 4.35 7.34
N TYR A 259 0.10 5.50 7.51
CA TYR A 259 -1.10 5.67 8.31
C TYR A 259 -2.02 6.65 7.59
N PHE A 260 -3.14 6.15 7.08
CA PHE A 260 -4.17 6.93 6.43
C PHE A 260 -5.41 6.98 7.31
N ASP A 261 -5.81 8.18 7.73
CA ASP A 261 -7.11 8.43 8.34
C ASP A 261 -8.05 9.00 7.30
N PHE A 262 -9.04 8.21 6.91
CA PHE A 262 -10.08 8.60 5.95
C PHE A 262 -11.34 9.15 6.63
N GLY A 263 -11.29 9.41 7.95
CA GLY A 263 -12.39 9.91 8.77
C GLY A 263 -13.30 8.79 9.31
N GLY A 264 -13.88 7.96 8.46
CA GLY A 264 -14.75 6.85 8.88
C GLY A 264 -14.01 5.52 9.13
N PHE A 265 -12.80 5.39 8.65
CA PHE A 265 -11.94 4.22 8.82
C PHE A 265 -10.48 4.62 8.61
N ARG A 266 -9.57 3.75 9.03
CA ARG A 266 -8.13 3.95 8.89
C ARG A 266 -7.48 2.73 8.27
N ILE A 267 -6.42 2.96 7.49
CA ILE A 267 -5.55 1.91 6.96
C ILE A 267 -4.13 2.28 7.33
N PHE A 268 -3.46 1.40 8.05
CA PHE A 268 -2.07 1.64 8.45
C PHE A 268 -1.27 0.35 8.50
N GLY A 269 0.02 0.46 8.18
CA GLY A 269 0.83 -0.72 8.05
C GLY A 269 2.31 -0.45 7.83
N SER A 270 3.03 -1.54 7.63
CA SER A 270 4.46 -1.57 7.37
C SER A 270 4.76 -2.57 6.26
N SER A 271 4.70 -2.12 5.01
CA SER A 271 4.89 -2.98 3.84
C SER A 271 6.35 -3.02 3.38
N PRO A 272 6.92 -4.20 3.18
CA PRO A 272 8.27 -4.33 2.65
C PRO A 272 8.34 -4.28 1.12
N GLU A 273 7.19 -4.35 0.40
CA GLU A 273 7.16 -4.73 -1.01
C GLU A 273 6.50 -3.67 -1.88
N THR A 274 7.23 -3.25 -2.92
CA THR A 274 6.70 -2.40 -3.98
C THR A 274 5.81 -3.23 -4.90
N HIS A 275 4.58 -2.77 -5.15
CA HIS A 275 3.73 -3.35 -6.18
C HIS A 275 4.14 -2.89 -7.57
N CYS A 276 4.10 -1.59 -7.79
CA CYS A 276 4.42 -0.98 -9.08
C CYS A 276 4.90 0.46 -8.88
N ARG A 277 5.93 0.84 -9.64
CA ARG A 277 6.44 2.21 -9.69
C ARG A 277 6.56 2.66 -11.13
N ILE A 278 6.10 3.89 -11.41
CA ILE A 278 6.23 4.50 -12.74
C ILE A 278 6.87 5.87 -12.57
N GLU A 279 7.97 6.09 -13.31
CA GLU A 279 8.71 7.34 -13.36
C GLU A 279 8.91 7.75 -14.82
N GLY A 280 8.22 8.79 -15.24
CA GLY A 280 8.16 9.18 -16.65
C GLY A 280 7.54 8.05 -17.49
N LYS A 281 8.31 7.48 -18.40
CA LYS A 281 7.86 6.32 -19.22
C LYS A 281 8.36 4.97 -18.71
N LYS A 282 9.12 4.94 -17.62
CA LYS A 282 9.71 3.70 -17.11
C LYS A 282 8.86 3.09 -16.00
N VAL A 283 8.50 1.83 -16.16
CA VAL A 283 7.68 1.04 -15.24
C VAL A 283 8.56 0.00 -14.56
N TYR A 284 8.39 -0.17 -13.24
CA TYR A 284 9.18 -1.10 -12.43
C TYR A 284 8.27 -1.98 -11.58
N ILE A 285 8.64 -3.24 -11.48
CA ILE A 285 8.13 -4.18 -10.48
C ILE A 285 9.35 -4.81 -9.81
N ASP A 286 9.34 -4.84 -8.48
CA ASP A 286 10.44 -5.37 -7.67
C ASP A 286 9.98 -6.65 -6.93
N PRO A 287 9.98 -7.83 -7.58
CA PRO A 287 9.58 -9.08 -6.93
C PRO A 287 10.52 -9.42 -5.77
N ILE A 288 9.93 -9.71 -4.62
CA ILE A 288 10.61 -10.20 -3.43
C ILE A 288 10.16 -11.63 -3.19
N ALA A 289 11.11 -12.57 -3.18
CA ALA A 289 10.86 -13.93 -2.74
C ALA A 289 12.05 -14.40 -1.90
N GLY A 290 11.73 -15.10 -0.85
CA GLY A 290 12.70 -15.50 0.14
C GLY A 290 12.97 -14.44 1.19
N THR A 291 12.82 -14.85 2.43
CA THR A 291 13.06 -14.01 3.60
C THR A 291 13.77 -14.81 4.67
N THR A 292 14.85 -14.27 5.21
CA THR A 292 15.48 -14.82 6.40
C THR A 292 15.67 -13.74 7.45
N ARG A 293 15.68 -14.15 8.72
CA ARG A 293 15.85 -13.22 9.84
C ARG A 293 17.27 -12.72 9.91
N ARG A 294 17.43 -11.44 10.17
CA ARG A 294 18.71 -10.84 10.52
C ARG A 294 18.98 -11.01 12.00
N THR A 295 20.19 -11.47 12.32
CA THR A 295 20.61 -11.73 13.72
C THR A 295 21.37 -10.56 14.34
N GLY A 296 21.86 -9.63 13.50
CA GLY A 296 22.77 -8.55 13.89
C GLY A 296 24.23 -8.98 13.95
N ASN A 297 24.52 -10.27 13.77
CA ASN A 297 25.89 -10.76 13.61
C ASN A 297 26.21 -10.88 12.11
N PRO A 298 27.18 -10.11 11.59
CA PRO A 298 27.45 -10.07 10.14
C PRO A 298 27.77 -11.42 9.52
N GLU A 299 28.52 -12.28 10.23
CA GLU A 299 28.90 -13.59 9.71
C GLU A 299 27.70 -14.55 9.63
N THR A 300 26.86 -14.56 10.66
CA THR A 300 25.63 -15.37 10.68
C THR A 300 24.63 -14.85 9.64
N ASP A 301 24.49 -13.54 9.54
CA ASP A 301 23.59 -12.91 8.55
C ASP A 301 24.02 -13.24 7.13
N TRP A 302 25.33 -13.23 6.84
CA TRP A 302 25.85 -13.62 5.54
C TRP A 302 25.60 -15.11 5.23
N LYS A 303 25.80 -16.00 6.20
CA LYS A 303 25.50 -17.45 6.04
C LYS A 303 24.01 -17.67 5.78
N ASN A 304 23.14 -16.96 6.48
CA ASN A 304 21.70 -17.03 6.27
C ASN A 304 21.30 -16.52 4.88
N ALA A 305 21.91 -15.44 4.42
CA ALA A 305 21.69 -14.89 3.08
C ALA A 305 22.16 -15.86 1.97
N GLU A 306 23.32 -16.48 2.16
CA GLU A 306 23.86 -17.48 1.22
C GLU A 306 22.99 -18.75 1.18
N TYR A 307 22.52 -19.22 2.35
CA TYR A 307 21.56 -20.32 2.43
C TYR A 307 20.29 -19.98 1.65
N LEU A 308 19.70 -18.82 1.90
CA LEU A 308 18.50 -18.35 1.20
C LEU A 308 18.70 -18.28 -0.32
N ARG A 309 19.84 -17.77 -0.75
CA ARG A 309 20.20 -17.68 -2.18
C ARG A 309 20.28 -19.04 -2.86
N ASN A 310 20.65 -20.09 -2.13
CA ASN A 310 20.83 -21.43 -2.65
C ASN A 310 19.65 -22.38 -2.40
N ASP A 311 18.63 -21.94 -1.64
CA ASP A 311 17.45 -22.75 -1.37
C ASP A 311 16.66 -23.03 -2.65
N PRO A 312 16.42 -24.30 -3.05
CA PRO A 312 15.76 -24.63 -4.30
C PRO A 312 14.28 -24.20 -4.37
N LYS A 313 13.56 -24.20 -3.22
CA LYS A 313 12.15 -23.78 -3.15
C LYS A 313 12.04 -22.30 -3.37
N GLU A 314 12.79 -21.51 -2.59
CA GLU A 314 12.82 -20.04 -2.66
C GLU A 314 13.27 -19.58 -4.06
N ASN A 315 14.24 -20.27 -4.65
CA ASN A 315 14.71 -19.98 -5.99
C ASN A 315 13.65 -20.25 -7.07
N ALA A 316 12.91 -21.35 -6.97
CA ALA A 316 11.84 -21.67 -7.93
C ALA A 316 10.70 -20.65 -7.85
N GLU A 317 10.29 -20.27 -6.62
CA GLU A 317 9.30 -19.23 -6.40
C GLU A 317 9.75 -17.88 -6.96
N HIS A 318 10.99 -17.49 -6.68
CA HIS A 318 11.55 -16.23 -7.16
C HIS A 318 11.59 -16.13 -8.69
N VAL A 319 12.02 -17.20 -9.38
CA VAL A 319 11.98 -17.28 -10.85
C VAL A 319 10.58 -17.08 -11.39
N MET A 320 9.61 -17.76 -10.79
CA MET A 320 8.20 -17.65 -11.19
C MET A 320 7.67 -16.21 -11.01
N LEU A 321 7.98 -15.53 -9.91
CA LEU A 321 7.56 -14.15 -9.66
C LEU A 321 8.22 -13.15 -10.61
N VAL A 322 9.49 -13.36 -10.96
CA VAL A 322 10.19 -12.55 -11.97
C VAL A 322 9.55 -12.73 -13.35
N ASP A 323 9.22 -13.96 -13.74
CA ASP A 323 8.54 -14.22 -15.01
C ASP A 323 7.12 -13.64 -15.04
N LEU A 324 6.40 -13.70 -13.92
CA LEU A 324 5.09 -13.07 -13.79
C LEU A 324 5.19 -11.55 -13.95
N ALA A 325 6.17 -10.91 -13.30
CA ALA A 325 6.43 -9.47 -13.45
C ALA A 325 6.80 -9.08 -14.89
N ARG A 326 7.62 -9.90 -15.57
CA ARG A 326 7.92 -9.69 -16.99
C ARG A 326 6.66 -9.78 -17.86
N ASN A 327 5.81 -10.75 -17.61
CA ASN A 327 4.54 -10.93 -18.33
C ASN A 327 3.60 -9.73 -18.09
N ASP A 328 3.43 -9.31 -16.84
CA ASP A 328 2.60 -8.16 -16.49
C ASP A 328 3.06 -6.89 -17.22
N LEU A 329 4.36 -6.60 -17.20
CA LEU A 329 4.91 -5.41 -17.90
C LEU A 329 4.79 -5.52 -19.42
N SER A 330 4.89 -6.72 -19.98
CA SER A 330 4.81 -6.92 -21.45
C SER A 330 3.45 -6.58 -22.06
N ARG A 331 2.41 -6.40 -21.23
CA ARG A 331 1.08 -5.97 -21.68
C ARG A 331 1.08 -4.50 -22.18
N ASN A 332 1.94 -3.64 -21.62
CA ASN A 332 1.96 -2.20 -21.90
C ASN A 332 3.36 -1.63 -22.20
N CYS A 333 4.39 -2.43 -22.07
CA CYS A 333 5.78 -1.99 -22.18
C CYS A 333 6.55 -2.78 -23.24
N HIS A 334 7.47 -2.10 -23.90
CA HIS A 334 8.53 -2.72 -24.69
C HIS A 334 9.87 -2.70 -23.90
N HIS A 335 10.89 -3.38 -24.41
CA HIS A 335 12.21 -3.52 -23.77
C HIS A 335 12.13 -3.99 -22.32
N VAL A 336 11.21 -4.94 -22.04
CA VAL A 336 11.08 -5.54 -20.71
C VAL A 336 12.35 -6.34 -20.40
N LYS A 337 13.01 -6.00 -19.29
CA LYS A 337 14.28 -6.61 -18.86
C LYS A 337 14.37 -6.77 -17.35
N VAL A 338 15.18 -7.71 -16.92
CA VAL A 338 15.58 -7.84 -15.51
C VAL A 338 16.84 -6.98 -15.31
N GLU A 339 16.73 -5.91 -14.52
CA GLU A 339 17.84 -4.98 -14.28
C GLU A 339 18.87 -5.57 -13.33
N PHE A 340 18.41 -6.21 -12.26
CA PHE A 340 19.21 -7.04 -11.36
C PHE A 340 18.39 -8.27 -10.93
N TYR A 341 19.09 -9.35 -10.62
CA TYR A 341 18.47 -10.64 -10.37
C TYR A 341 19.03 -11.29 -9.10
N LYS A 342 18.12 -11.57 -8.14
CA LYS A 342 18.43 -12.19 -6.85
C LYS A 342 19.50 -11.43 -6.07
N ASP A 343 19.34 -10.12 -5.97
CA ASP A 343 20.18 -9.28 -5.15
C ASP A 343 19.82 -9.46 -3.68
N MET A 344 20.84 -9.66 -2.82
CA MET A 344 20.64 -9.83 -1.39
C MET A 344 20.55 -8.45 -0.73
N GLN A 345 19.36 -8.09 -0.26
CA GLN A 345 19.13 -6.83 0.42
C GLN A 345 18.99 -7.03 1.93
N PHE A 346 19.86 -6.34 2.69
CA PHE A 346 19.93 -6.43 4.13
C PHE A 346 19.16 -5.25 4.75
N TYR A 347 18.00 -5.54 5.30
CA TYR A 347 17.20 -4.59 6.08
C TYR A 347 17.56 -4.69 7.57
N SER A 348 16.93 -3.87 8.42
CA SER A 348 17.21 -3.85 9.85
C SER A 348 16.98 -5.20 10.55
N HIS A 349 15.95 -5.94 10.16
CA HIS A 349 15.52 -7.18 10.84
C HIS A 349 15.43 -8.41 9.92
N VAL A 350 15.48 -8.21 8.60
CA VAL A 350 15.32 -9.28 7.61
C VAL A 350 16.31 -9.10 6.46
N ILE A 351 16.59 -10.21 5.78
CA ILE A 351 17.34 -10.26 4.53
C ILE A 351 16.38 -10.80 3.47
N HIS A 352 16.27 -10.12 2.35
CA HIS A 352 15.43 -10.53 1.23
C HIS A 352 16.26 -10.77 -0.02
N LEU A 353 15.79 -11.70 -0.87
CA LEU A 353 16.18 -11.77 -2.27
C LEU A 353 15.23 -10.90 -3.09
N VAL A 354 15.79 -9.90 -3.75
CA VAL A 354 15.05 -8.94 -4.56
C VAL A 354 15.54 -9.00 -6.00
N SER A 355 14.63 -8.93 -6.94
CA SER A 355 14.93 -8.67 -8.34
C SER A 355 14.20 -7.41 -8.78
N ARG A 356 14.66 -6.78 -9.85
CA ARG A 356 13.95 -5.68 -10.49
C ARG A 356 13.67 -6.01 -11.94
N VAL A 357 12.41 -5.94 -12.30
CA VAL A 357 11.96 -6.00 -13.69
C VAL A 357 11.53 -4.60 -14.11
N SER A 358 12.03 -4.13 -15.22
CA SER A 358 11.63 -2.83 -15.79
C SER A 358 11.19 -2.97 -17.24
N GLY A 359 10.33 -2.06 -17.66
CA GLY A 359 9.89 -1.90 -19.04
C GLY A 359 9.73 -0.43 -19.38
N GLN A 360 9.77 -0.14 -20.67
CA GLN A 360 9.51 1.18 -21.21
C GLN A 360 8.07 1.21 -21.72
N LEU A 361 7.24 2.07 -21.14
CA LEU A 361 5.84 2.25 -21.55
C LEU A 361 5.78 2.59 -23.05
N GLU A 362 4.98 1.85 -23.80
CA GLU A 362 4.78 2.06 -25.23
C GLU A 362 4.17 3.43 -25.52
N GLU A 363 4.44 3.98 -26.67
CA GLU A 363 3.88 5.26 -27.08
C GLU A 363 2.35 5.20 -27.16
N GLY A 364 1.71 6.19 -26.57
CA GLY A 364 0.22 6.23 -26.51
C GLY A 364 -0.42 5.35 -25.44
N ARG A 365 0.37 4.55 -24.69
CA ARG A 365 -0.15 3.79 -23.55
C ARG A 365 -0.34 4.68 -22.33
N ASP A 366 -1.42 4.43 -21.62
CA ASP A 366 -1.75 5.13 -20.37
C ASP A 366 -1.02 4.50 -19.19
N ALA A 367 -0.30 5.32 -18.40
CA ALA A 367 0.45 4.89 -17.22
C ALA A 367 -0.48 4.33 -16.11
N ILE A 368 -1.66 4.93 -15.91
CA ILE A 368 -2.63 4.44 -14.92
C ILE A 368 -3.20 3.09 -15.34
N GLN A 369 -3.51 2.94 -16.64
CA GLN A 369 -3.94 1.64 -17.16
C GLN A 369 -2.82 0.59 -17.04
N ALA A 370 -1.58 0.96 -17.31
CA ALA A 370 -0.45 0.05 -17.14
C ALA A 370 -0.30 -0.43 -15.69
N PHE A 371 -0.50 0.46 -14.70
CA PHE A 371 -0.54 0.07 -13.29
C PHE A 371 -1.71 -0.90 -13.01
N ILE A 372 -2.91 -0.61 -13.48
CA ILE A 372 -4.09 -1.47 -13.30
C ILE A 372 -3.86 -2.87 -13.91
N ASP A 373 -3.23 -2.94 -15.07
CA ASP A 373 -2.96 -4.22 -15.76
C ASP A 373 -1.90 -5.08 -15.04
N THR A 374 -1.10 -4.52 -14.12
CA THR A 374 -0.20 -5.28 -13.25
C THR A 374 -0.89 -5.76 -11.97
N PHE A 375 -2.06 -5.22 -11.64
CA PHE A 375 -2.77 -5.48 -10.38
C PHE A 375 -3.56 -6.80 -10.41
N PRO A 376 -3.71 -7.50 -9.25
CA PRO A 376 -2.94 -7.36 -8.04
C PRO A 376 -1.55 -8.01 -8.16
N ALA A 377 -0.70 -7.81 -7.14
CA ALA A 377 0.63 -8.43 -7.13
C ALA A 377 0.53 -9.96 -7.15
N GLY A 378 1.44 -10.60 -7.92
CA GLY A 378 1.51 -12.05 -8.01
C GLY A 378 1.82 -12.74 -6.69
N THR A 379 2.61 -12.09 -5.83
CA THR A 379 2.95 -12.54 -4.47
C THR A 379 1.73 -12.64 -3.55
N LEU A 380 0.62 -12.00 -3.89
CA LEU A 380 -0.64 -12.02 -3.14
C LEU A 380 -1.79 -12.75 -3.85
N SER A 381 -1.61 -13.16 -5.09
CA SER A 381 -2.64 -13.84 -5.89
C SER A 381 -2.20 -15.25 -6.29
N GLY A 382 -1.24 -15.35 -7.18
CA GLY A 382 -0.74 -16.61 -7.72
C GLY A 382 -0.55 -16.55 -9.23
N ALA A 383 -0.26 -17.69 -9.81
CA ALA A 383 0.01 -17.83 -11.23
C ALA A 383 -0.64 -19.11 -11.80
N PRO A 384 -1.38 -19.05 -12.93
CA PRO A 384 -1.84 -17.85 -13.66
C PRO A 384 -2.77 -16.97 -12.83
N LYS A 385 -2.58 -15.65 -12.90
CA LYS A 385 -3.19 -14.67 -12.00
C LYS A 385 -4.72 -14.75 -11.95
N VAL A 386 -5.39 -14.72 -13.10
CA VAL A 386 -6.87 -14.74 -13.20
C VAL A 386 -7.43 -15.99 -12.56
N ARG A 387 -6.86 -17.17 -12.88
CA ARG A 387 -7.35 -18.43 -12.31
C ARG A 387 -7.13 -18.49 -10.79
N ALA A 388 -5.98 -18.05 -10.32
CA ALA A 388 -5.69 -17.95 -8.88
C ALA A 388 -6.72 -17.07 -8.17
N MET A 389 -7.06 -15.88 -8.71
CA MET A 389 -8.06 -14.98 -8.12
C MET A 389 -9.48 -15.57 -8.10
N GLN A 390 -9.89 -16.33 -9.14
CA GLN A 390 -11.17 -17.04 -9.13
C GLN A 390 -11.24 -18.04 -7.98
N LEU A 391 -10.19 -18.83 -7.79
CA LEU A 391 -10.11 -19.82 -6.70
C LEU A 391 -10.04 -19.14 -5.32
N ILE A 392 -9.33 -18.02 -5.19
CA ILE A 392 -9.32 -17.20 -3.96
C ILE A 392 -10.73 -16.78 -3.60
N SER A 393 -11.49 -16.26 -4.58
CA SER A 393 -12.88 -15.84 -4.36
C SER A 393 -13.79 -17.01 -3.99
N GLU A 394 -13.51 -18.22 -4.49
CA GLU A 394 -14.27 -19.42 -4.16
C GLU A 394 -14.01 -19.89 -2.72
N TYR A 395 -12.74 -19.92 -2.28
CA TYR A 395 -12.33 -20.56 -1.03
C TYR A 395 -12.25 -19.64 0.17
N GLU A 396 -11.97 -18.36 -0.03
CA GLU A 396 -12.01 -17.41 1.07
C GLU A 396 -13.47 -17.03 1.38
N PRO A 397 -13.89 -17.00 2.68
CA PRO A 397 -15.31 -16.84 3.04
C PRO A 397 -15.84 -15.43 2.75
N HIS A 398 -14.98 -14.44 2.58
CA HIS A 398 -15.31 -13.04 2.32
C HIS A 398 -14.28 -12.41 1.39
N CYS A 399 -14.58 -11.20 0.91
CA CYS A 399 -13.62 -10.41 0.14
C CYS A 399 -12.44 -9.96 1.02
N ARG A 400 -11.30 -9.67 0.40
CA ARG A 400 -10.08 -9.29 1.11
C ARG A 400 -10.06 -7.85 1.61
N GLY A 401 -10.79 -6.96 0.95
CA GLY A 401 -10.70 -5.53 1.22
C GLY A 401 -9.31 -4.98 0.90
N ALA A 402 -8.72 -4.22 1.81
CA ALA A 402 -7.40 -3.61 1.60
C ALA A 402 -6.26 -4.64 1.47
N TYR A 403 -6.33 -5.78 2.17
CA TYR A 403 -5.27 -6.79 2.14
C TYR A 403 -5.01 -7.32 0.73
N GLY A 404 -3.75 -7.30 0.32
CA GLY A 404 -3.34 -7.74 -1.04
C GLY A 404 -3.64 -6.75 -2.15
N GLY A 405 -4.20 -5.59 -1.82
CA GLY A 405 -4.29 -4.43 -2.69
C GLY A 405 -2.99 -3.63 -2.67
N CYS A 406 -3.09 -2.34 -2.93
CA CYS A 406 -1.95 -1.44 -2.88
C CYS A 406 -2.31 -0.08 -2.25
N VAL A 407 -1.30 0.61 -1.75
CA VAL A 407 -1.38 1.91 -1.10
C VAL A 407 -0.23 2.78 -1.58
N GLY A 408 -0.49 4.06 -1.83
CA GLY A 408 0.58 4.95 -2.25
C GLY A 408 0.13 6.22 -2.92
N PHE A 409 0.91 6.65 -3.90
CA PHE A 409 0.86 7.94 -4.57
C PHE A 409 0.63 7.81 -6.07
N ILE A 410 -0.16 8.73 -6.63
CA ILE A 410 -0.37 8.94 -8.07
C ILE A 410 -0.22 10.43 -8.36
N GLY A 411 0.85 10.81 -9.06
CA GLY A 411 1.14 12.20 -9.41
C GLY A 411 0.37 12.74 -10.60
N PHE A 412 0.22 14.06 -10.67
CA PHE A 412 -0.38 14.72 -11.84
C PHE A 412 0.45 14.53 -13.11
N ASN A 413 1.74 14.28 -12.99
CA ASN A 413 2.65 13.91 -14.08
C ASN A 413 2.55 12.43 -14.48
N ARG A 414 1.57 11.68 -13.96
CA ARG A 414 1.38 10.24 -14.15
C ARG A 414 2.50 9.37 -13.56
N SER A 415 3.40 9.92 -12.75
CA SER A 415 4.26 9.09 -11.90
C SER A 415 3.42 8.41 -10.82
N LEU A 416 3.81 7.23 -10.43
CA LEU A 416 3.18 6.54 -9.29
C LEU A 416 4.18 5.68 -8.52
N ASN A 417 3.88 5.50 -7.24
CA ASN A 417 4.60 4.60 -6.37
C ASN A 417 3.58 3.93 -5.44
N GLN A 418 3.39 2.62 -5.64
CA GLN A 418 2.38 1.83 -4.94
C GLN A 418 3.04 0.66 -4.23
N ALA A 419 2.87 0.58 -2.92
CA ALA A 419 3.27 -0.56 -2.10
C ALA A 419 2.14 -1.58 -1.99
N ILE A 420 2.47 -2.86 -1.83
CA ILE A 420 1.47 -3.90 -1.58
C ILE A 420 0.92 -3.73 -0.15
N THR A 421 -0.40 -3.80 0.00
CA THR A 421 -1.05 -3.68 1.32
C THR A 421 -0.97 -5.02 2.05
N ILE A 422 0.14 -5.24 2.73
CA ILE A 422 0.43 -6.38 3.62
C ILE A 422 0.99 -5.86 4.94
N ARG A 423 0.97 -6.69 5.97
CA ARG A 423 1.36 -6.29 7.34
C ARG A 423 0.62 -5.01 7.77
N THR A 424 -0.67 -5.03 7.55
CA THR A 424 -1.54 -3.87 7.58
C THR A 424 -2.75 -4.13 8.44
N PHE A 425 -3.16 -3.11 9.16
CA PHE A 425 -4.43 -3.05 9.88
C PHE A 425 -5.42 -2.18 9.11
N VAL A 426 -6.66 -2.60 9.11
CA VAL A 426 -7.82 -1.75 8.81
C VAL A 426 -8.54 -1.53 10.13
N SER A 427 -8.77 -0.28 10.49
CA SER A 427 -9.39 0.12 11.74
C SER A 427 -10.71 0.82 11.45
N ARG A 428 -11.79 0.35 12.05
CA ARG A 428 -13.13 0.94 11.91
C ARG A 428 -14.00 0.58 13.10
N ASN A 429 -14.73 1.55 13.63
CA ASN A 429 -15.72 1.35 14.71
C ASN A 429 -15.16 0.60 15.94
N GLY A 430 -13.90 0.85 16.33
CA GLY A 430 -13.25 0.17 17.46
C GLY A 430 -12.90 -1.29 17.19
N GLU A 431 -12.83 -1.70 15.93
CA GLU A 431 -12.38 -3.03 15.51
C GLU A 431 -11.22 -2.92 14.52
N LEU A 432 -10.22 -3.77 14.72
CA LEU A 432 -9.08 -3.96 13.84
C LEU A 432 -9.30 -5.21 13.00
N TRP A 433 -9.01 -5.11 11.70
CA TRP A 433 -8.88 -6.26 10.82
C TRP A 433 -7.46 -6.33 10.30
N PHE A 434 -6.90 -7.53 10.29
CA PHE A 434 -5.60 -7.82 9.75
C PHE A 434 -5.56 -9.23 9.16
N GLN A 435 -4.72 -9.42 8.16
CA GLN A 435 -4.77 -10.61 7.33
C GLN A 435 -3.37 -11.02 6.89
N ALA A 436 -3.16 -12.32 6.74
CA ALA A 436 -1.96 -12.88 6.13
C ALA A 436 -2.30 -14.13 5.34
N GLY A 437 -1.49 -14.41 4.32
CA GLY A 437 -1.59 -15.57 3.47
C GLY A 437 -0.24 -16.21 3.18
N GLY A 438 -0.28 -17.45 2.72
CA GLY A 438 0.88 -18.25 2.30
C GLY A 438 0.75 -18.68 0.85
N GLY A 439 1.88 -18.74 0.15
CA GLY A 439 1.99 -19.25 -1.22
C GLY A 439 1.97 -20.76 -1.24
N ILE A 440 0.94 -21.34 -1.83
CA ILE A 440 0.71 -22.78 -1.90
C ILE A 440 1.12 -23.30 -3.28
N VAL A 441 1.95 -24.33 -3.32
CA VAL A 441 2.42 -25.01 -4.53
C VAL A 441 2.14 -26.52 -4.43
N ALA A 442 2.32 -27.27 -5.51
CA ALA A 442 2.04 -28.72 -5.54
C ALA A 442 2.80 -29.55 -4.47
N LYS A 443 3.98 -29.06 -4.05
CA LYS A 443 4.83 -29.73 -3.04
C LYS A 443 4.69 -29.13 -1.64
N SER A 444 3.75 -28.21 -1.41
CA SER A 444 3.52 -27.60 -0.11
C SER A 444 3.10 -28.63 0.94
N ASN A 445 3.54 -28.38 2.19
CA ASN A 445 3.12 -29.14 3.37
C ASN A 445 2.07 -28.35 4.14
N VAL A 446 0.93 -28.96 4.44
CA VAL A 446 -0.23 -28.29 5.04
C VAL A 446 0.11 -27.62 6.37
N GLU A 447 0.84 -28.29 7.26
CA GLU A 447 1.19 -27.74 8.58
C GLU A 447 2.23 -26.62 8.47
N TYR A 448 3.16 -26.76 7.54
CA TYR A 448 4.16 -25.70 7.28
C TYR A 448 3.49 -24.42 6.76
N GLU A 449 2.57 -24.55 5.77
CA GLU A 449 1.88 -23.38 5.22
C GLU A 449 0.94 -22.72 6.26
N LEU A 450 0.28 -23.50 7.12
CA LEU A 450 -0.49 -22.97 8.23
C LEU A 450 0.41 -22.19 9.19
N GLN A 451 1.57 -22.75 9.56
CA GLN A 451 2.50 -22.09 10.47
C GLN A 451 3.11 -20.83 9.85
N GLU A 452 3.37 -20.82 8.55
CA GLU A 452 3.86 -19.63 7.84
C GLU A 452 2.87 -18.46 7.95
N VAL A 453 1.57 -18.72 7.76
CA VAL A 453 0.52 -17.70 7.95
C VAL A 453 0.51 -17.18 9.39
N ASN A 454 0.60 -18.07 10.38
CA ASN A 454 0.64 -17.70 11.79
C ASN A 454 1.90 -16.87 12.12
N ASN A 455 3.05 -17.19 11.54
CA ASN A 455 4.30 -16.44 11.71
C ASN A 455 4.19 -15.03 11.11
N LYS A 456 3.59 -14.90 9.91
CA LYS A 456 3.35 -13.60 9.28
C LYS A 456 2.41 -12.71 10.11
N LEU A 457 1.44 -13.30 10.81
CA LEU A 457 0.56 -12.61 11.75
C LEU A 457 1.25 -12.26 13.07
N GLY A 458 2.32 -12.96 13.42
CA GLY A 458 3.02 -12.80 14.69
C GLY A 458 3.48 -11.36 14.95
N ALA A 459 4.02 -10.67 13.92
CA ALA A 459 4.43 -9.27 14.04
C ALA A 459 3.24 -8.34 14.32
N LEU A 460 2.08 -8.58 13.69
CA LEU A 460 0.88 -7.78 13.90
C LEU A 460 0.30 -8.00 15.30
N ARG A 461 0.24 -9.25 15.76
CA ARG A 461 -0.19 -9.58 17.13
C ARG A 461 0.76 -8.97 18.17
N LYS A 462 2.07 -9.06 17.94
CA LYS A 462 3.07 -8.46 18.82
C LYS A 462 2.95 -6.94 18.87
N ALA A 463 2.61 -6.31 17.76
CA ALA A 463 2.35 -4.87 17.74
C ALA A 463 1.15 -4.48 18.63
N ILE A 464 0.07 -5.29 18.65
CA ILE A 464 -1.10 -5.07 19.52
C ILE A 464 -0.69 -5.13 21.00
N GLU A 465 0.11 -6.14 21.40
CA GLU A 465 0.62 -6.28 22.76
C GLU A 465 1.49 -5.08 23.16
N ILE A 466 2.46 -4.70 22.32
CA ILE A 466 3.36 -3.57 22.59
C ILE A 466 2.60 -2.25 22.64
N ALA A 467 1.56 -2.07 21.81
CA ALA A 467 0.79 -0.85 21.79
C ALA A 467 0.09 -0.54 23.12
N GLU A 468 -0.21 -1.54 23.91
CA GLU A 468 -0.76 -1.36 25.25
C GLU A 468 0.30 -0.85 26.25
N GLU A 469 1.56 -1.23 26.05
CA GLU A 469 2.66 -0.96 27.00
C GLU A 469 3.37 0.40 26.77
N ILE A 470 3.31 1.01 25.56
CA ILE A 470 4.09 2.22 25.19
C ILE A 470 3.42 3.54 25.50
#